data_4f2e5079ec5951701c3b74d322ef9f0c
#
_entry.id   4f2e5079ec5951701c3b74d322ef9f0c
#
_cell.length_a   1.000
_cell.length_b   1.000
_cell.length_c   1.000
_cell.angle_alpha   90.00
_cell.angle_beta   90.00
_cell.angle_gamma   90.00
#
_symmetry.space_group_name_H-M   'P 1'
#
loop_
_entity.id
_entity.type
_entity.pdbx_description
1 polymer ?
#
loop_
_entity_poly.entity_id
_entity_poly.type
_entity_poly.pdbx_seq_one_letter_code
_entity_poly.pdbx_strand_id
1 'polypeptide(L)'
;MKFTTDPPYTETSLPDHTQLPESDGTFVKNWQEHPQSILLTESITPVLQKRHPDGQYCIGQDLGIYWRITDPPERGAEAPDWFYVPNVPLLLNGQFRRSYVLWQEYISPLIALEFVSGNGAEERDKTPWQGKFWIYEQVIKPAFYGIYEVTKASIEIYELIGGEYQLLPANERGHYPIPPMGVELGLWQGEYQNMDLPWLRWWDLQGNLLLTGEERANRLAAQLRTLGIEPEA
;
A
#
# COMPACT_ATOMS: atom_id res chain seq x y z
N MET A 1 -29.26 55.35 -0.07
CA MET A 1 -28.51 54.19 0.42
C MET A 1 -28.38 53.24 -0.72
N LYS A 2 -27.19 53.05 -1.28
CA LYS A 2 -26.93 52.02 -2.30
C LYS A 2 -26.46 50.76 -1.55
N PHE A 3 -27.27 49.72 -1.62
CA PHE A 3 -26.81 48.39 -1.17
C PHE A 3 -25.83 47.88 -2.21
N THR A 4 -24.56 47.76 -1.82
CA THR A 4 -23.57 46.98 -2.58
C THR A 4 -23.87 45.50 -2.31
N THR A 5 -24.37 44.82 -3.33
CA THR A 5 -24.45 43.37 -3.33
C THR A 5 -23.02 42.84 -3.44
N ASP A 6 -22.57 42.13 -2.45
CA ASP A 6 -21.31 41.35 -2.53
C ASP A 6 -21.38 40.41 -3.75
N PRO A 7 -20.30 40.22 -4.49
CA PRO A 7 -20.27 39.28 -5.58
C PRO A 7 -20.61 37.87 -5.06
N PRO A 8 -21.34 37.07 -5.86
CA PRO A 8 -21.67 35.72 -5.46
C PRO A 8 -20.38 34.94 -5.13
N TYR A 9 -20.34 34.33 -3.96
CA TYR A 9 -19.31 33.35 -3.62
C TYR A 9 -19.33 32.26 -4.69
N THR A 10 -18.34 32.25 -5.56
CA THR A 10 -18.07 31.08 -6.38
C THR A 10 -17.51 30.02 -5.44
N GLU A 11 -18.31 29.00 -5.13
CA GLU A 11 -17.81 27.76 -4.56
C GLU A 11 -16.79 27.18 -5.56
N THR A 12 -15.52 27.46 -5.34
CA THR A 12 -14.44 26.74 -5.99
C THR A 12 -14.45 25.34 -5.43
N SER A 13 -15.02 24.39 -6.20
CA SER A 13 -14.95 22.98 -5.84
C SER A 13 -13.47 22.57 -5.70
N LEU A 14 -13.15 21.83 -4.65
CA LEU A 14 -11.82 21.27 -4.48
C LEU A 14 -11.47 20.37 -5.69
N PRO A 15 -10.18 20.33 -6.10
CA PRO A 15 -9.76 19.45 -7.19
C PRO A 15 -10.00 17.98 -6.84
N ASP A 16 -10.38 17.20 -7.84
CA ASP A 16 -10.57 15.76 -7.74
C ASP A 16 -9.38 14.98 -8.37
N HIS A 17 -9.43 13.66 -8.32
CA HIS A 17 -8.37 12.78 -8.83
C HIS A 17 -8.10 12.93 -10.34
N THR A 18 -8.99 13.53 -11.12
CA THR A 18 -8.78 13.75 -12.58
C THR A 18 -7.97 15.01 -12.86
N GLN A 19 -7.87 15.91 -11.89
CA GLN A 19 -7.20 17.20 -11.97
C GLN A 19 -5.84 17.21 -11.26
N LEU A 20 -5.60 16.23 -10.36
CA LEU A 20 -4.36 16.08 -9.60
C LEU A 20 -3.38 15.17 -10.34
N PRO A 21 -2.06 15.44 -10.25
CA PRO A 21 -1.04 14.55 -10.79
C PRO A 21 -1.14 13.13 -10.21
N GLU A 22 -0.78 12.14 -11.02
CA GLU A 22 -0.71 10.72 -10.62
C GLU A 22 0.66 10.33 -10.07
N SER A 23 1.71 11.12 -10.37
CA SER A 23 3.09 10.91 -9.96
C SER A 23 3.73 12.26 -9.65
N ASP A 24 4.69 12.28 -8.73
CA ASP A 24 5.54 13.43 -8.42
C ASP A 24 6.73 13.59 -9.35
N GLY A 25 6.91 12.65 -10.30
CA GLY A 25 8.02 12.62 -11.25
C GLY A 25 9.33 12.08 -10.66
N THR A 26 9.31 11.53 -9.47
CA THR A 26 10.48 10.89 -8.86
C THR A 26 10.74 9.54 -9.50
N PHE A 27 12.00 9.23 -9.81
CA PHE A 27 12.38 7.92 -10.32
C PHE A 27 12.39 6.87 -9.20
N VAL A 28 12.02 5.64 -9.55
CA VAL A 28 12.21 4.46 -8.71
C VAL A 28 13.68 4.35 -8.30
N LYS A 29 13.93 4.15 -7.02
CA LYS A 29 15.27 4.27 -6.45
C LYS A 29 16.08 2.98 -6.52
N ASN A 30 15.45 1.81 -6.70
CA ASN A 30 16.14 0.53 -6.80
C ASN A 30 15.36 -0.50 -7.64
N TRP A 31 16.03 -1.59 -8.05
CA TRP A 31 15.42 -2.63 -8.88
C TRP A 31 14.42 -3.54 -8.14
N GLN A 32 14.44 -3.58 -6.83
CA GLN A 32 13.58 -4.44 -6.02
C GLN A 32 12.18 -3.85 -5.82
N GLU A 33 12.02 -2.56 -5.87
CA GLU A 33 10.80 -1.83 -5.47
C GLU A 33 9.56 -2.26 -6.27
N HIS A 34 9.62 -2.21 -7.61
CA HIS A 34 8.51 -2.67 -8.44
C HIS A 34 8.22 -4.18 -8.31
N PRO A 35 9.23 -5.08 -8.41
CA PRO A 35 9.04 -6.50 -8.14
C PRO A 35 8.45 -6.78 -6.76
N GLN A 36 8.86 -6.05 -5.73
CA GLN A 36 8.33 -6.19 -4.38
C GLN A 36 6.83 -5.84 -4.32
N SER A 37 6.42 -4.74 -4.95
CA SER A 37 5.02 -4.32 -5.01
C SER A 37 4.16 -5.33 -5.79
N ILE A 38 4.68 -5.86 -6.90
CA ILE A 38 4.01 -6.91 -7.69
C ILE A 38 3.85 -8.18 -6.85
N LEU A 39 4.90 -8.62 -6.18
CA LEU A 39 4.92 -9.83 -5.36
C LEU A 39 3.87 -9.77 -4.23
N LEU A 40 3.79 -8.65 -3.53
CA LEU A 40 2.77 -8.42 -2.50
C LEU A 40 1.36 -8.45 -3.10
N THR A 41 1.15 -7.80 -4.23
CA THR A 41 -0.15 -7.74 -4.89
C THR A 41 -0.62 -9.11 -5.39
N GLU A 42 0.23 -9.85 -6.10
CA GLU A 42 -0.11 -11.17 -6.63
C GLU A 42 -0.44 -12.17 -5.52
N SER A 43 0.36 -12.20 -4.47
CA SER A 43 0.19 -13.18 -3.40
C SER A 43 -1.03 -12.89 -2.51
N ILE A 44 -1.41 -11.62 -2.29
CA ILE A 44 -2.57 -11.26 -1.46
C ILE A 44 -3.89 -11.29 -2.23
N THR A 45 -3.88 -11.10 -3.56
CA THR A 45 -5.08 -10.97 -4.38
C THR A 45 -6.14 -12.05 -4.13
N PRO A 46 -5.81 -13.36 -4.04
CA PRO A 46 -6.84 -14.39 -3.77
C PRO A 46 -7.53 -14.25 -2.41
N VAL A 47 -6.82 -13.73 -1.40
CA VAL A 47 -7.37 -13.45 -0.08
C VAL A 47 -8.33 -12.27 -0.16
N LEU A 48 -7.93 -11.20 -0.84
CA LEU A 48 -8.76 -10.00 -1.00
C LEU A 48 -10.00 -10.27 -1.85
N GLN A 49 -9.89 -11.05 -2.94
CA GLN A 49 -11.03 -11.44 -3.75
C GLN A 49 -12.06 -12.27 -2.96
N LYS A 50 -11.60 -13.16 -2.08
CA LYS A 50 -12.49 -13.90 -1.19
C LYS A 50 -13.14 -13.00 -0.14
N ARG A 51 -12.41 -11.99 0.33
CA ARG A 51 -12.88 -11.03 1.34
C ARG A 51 -13.84 -10.00 0.76
N HIS A 52 -13.62 -9.60 -0.48
CA HIS A 52 -14.40 -8.64 -1.24
C HIS A 52 -14.99 -9.28 -2.49
N PRO A 53 -16.00 -10.15 -2.36
CA PRO A 53 -16.62 -10.80 -3.51
C PRO A 53 -17.35 -9.81 -4.43
N ASP A 54 -17.62 -8.61 -3.94
CA ASP A 54 -18.16 -7.48 -4.68
C ASP A 54 -17.08 -6.65 -5.41
N GLY A 55 -15.79 -6.99 -5.24
CA GLY A 55 -14.65 -6.27 -5.82
C GLY A 55 -14.39 -4.90 -5.23
N GLN A 56 -14.99 -4.57 -4.08
CA GLN A 56 -14.82 -3.24 -3.49
C GLN A 56 -13.56 -3.11 -2.64
N TYR A 57 -12.44 -2.95 -3.29
CA TYR A 57 -11.14 -2.59 -2.69
C TYR A 57 -10.20 -2.02 -3.74
N CYS A 58 -9.17 -1.30 -3.28
CA CYS A 58 -8.08 -0.82 -4.12
C CYS A 58 -6.73 -1.21 -3.54
N ILE A 59 -5.78 -1.48 -4.42
CA ILE A 59 -4.35 -1.51 -4.14
C ILE A 59 -3.71 -0.40 -4.95
N GLY A 60 -2.93 0.46 -4.31
CA GLY A 60 -2.07 1.43 -4.95
C GLY A 60 -0.62 0.99 -4.86
N GLN A 61 0.15 1.27 -5.88
CA GLN A 61 1.59 1.04 -5.97
C GLN A 61 2.20 2.32 -6.50
N ASP A 62 3.02 3.00 -5.71
CA ASP A 62 3.63 4.28 -6.05
C ASP A 62 2.60 5.31 -6.56
N LEU A 63 1.41 5.27 -5.96
CA LEU A 63 0.28 6.12 -6.31
C LEU A 63 0.07 7.18 -5.24
N GLY A 64 -0.01 8.46 -5.65
CA GLY A 64 -0.17 9.57 -4.73
C GLY A 64 -1.46 9.52 -3.91
N ILE A 65 -1.32 9.62 -2.59
CA ILE A 65 -2.42 9.84 -1.64
C ILE A 65 -2.44 11.32 -1.28
N TYR A 66 -3.35 12.06 -1.90
CA TYR A 66 -3.50 13.51 -1.66
C TYR A 66 -4.22 13.78 -0.34
N TRP A 67 -3.59 14.55 0.53
CA TRP A 67 -4.11 14.90 1.85
C TRP A 67 -4.28 16.40 2.09
N ARG A 68 -3.69 17.25 1.24
CA ARG A 68 -3.89 18.72 1.23
C ARG A 68 -3.72 19.29 -0.18
N ILE A 69 -4.20 20.51 -0.37
CA ILE A 69 -3.98 21.27 -1.61
C ILE A 69 -2.74 22.12 -1.45
N THR A 70 -1.83 22.04 -2.42
CA THR A 70 -0.57 22.80 -2.46
C THR A 70 -0.31 23.30 -3.88
N ASP A 71 0.66 24.19 -4.01
CA ASP A 71 1.25 24.61 -5.28
C ASP A 71 2.77 24.42 -5.22
N PRO A 72 3.37 23.53 -6.01
CA PRO A 72 2.70 22.60 -6.91
C PRO A 72 1.93 21.49 -6.17
N PRO A 73 0.94 20.85 -6.81
CA PRO A 73 0.04 19.88 -6.17
C PRO A 73 0.74 18.68 -5.53
N GLU A 74 1.83 18.19 -6.11
CA GLU A 74 2.56 16.99 -5.67
C GLU A 74 3.04 17.09 -4.22
N ARG A 75 3.34 18.30 -3.74
CA ARG A 75 3.71 18.55 -2.34
C ARG A 75 2.58 18.31 -1.33
N GLY A 76 1.39 18.05 -1.82
CA GLY A 76 0.22 17.72 -1.02
C GLY A 76 -0.10 16.23 -0.97
N ALA A 77 0.80 15.38 -1.46
CA ALA A 77 0.64 13.93 -1.51
C ALA A 77 1.79 13.21 -0.80
N GLU A 78 1.52 11.98 -0.37
CA GLU A 78 2.50 10.94 -0.11
C GLU A 78 2.22 9.78 -1.07
N ALA A 79 3.25 9.16 -1.62
CA ALA A 79 3.14 8.03 -2.52
C ALA A 79 3.81 6.80 -1.88
N PRO A 80 3.05 6.00 -1.10
CA PRO A 80 3.61 4.77 -0.55
C PRO A 80 3.88 3.77 -1.67
N ASP A 81 4.95 3.01 -1.54
CA ASP A 81 5.32 2.00 -2.53
C ASP A 81 4.24 0.93 -2.70
N TRP A 82 3.48 0.67 -1.62
CA TRP A 82 2.32 -0.20 -1.66
C TRP A 82 1.30 0.16 -0.58
N PHE A 83 0.02 0.23 -0.94
CA PHE A 83 -1.05 0.41 0.04
C PHE A 83 -2.34 -0.31 -0.38
N TYR A 84 -3.18 -0.59 0.62
CA TYR A 84 -4.47 -1.24 0.42
C TYR A 84 -5.58 -0.48 1.13
N VAL A 85 -6.69 -0.29 0.40
CA VAL A 85 -7.91 0.36 0.90
C VAL A 85 -9.09 -0.57 0.73
N PRO A 86 -9.75 -1.03 1.81
CA PRO A 86 -10.97 -1.81 1.74
C PRO A 86 -12.20 -0.94 1.49
N ASN A 87 -13.28 -1.57 1.00
CA ASN A 87 -14.61 -0.98 0.90
C ASN A 87 -14.70 0.28 0.01
N VAL A 88 -13.87 0.34 -1.02
CA VAL A 88 -13.91 1.38 -2.04
C VAL A 88 -14.18 0.75 -3.41
N PRO A 89 -15.01 1.38 -4.26
CA PRO A 89 -15.29 0.85 -5.59
C PRO A 89 -14.03 0.90 -6.47
N LEU A 90 -13.91 0.00 -7.45
CA LEU A 90 -12.80 0.02 -8.41
C LEU A 90 -12.75 1.32 -9.21
N LEU A 91 -13.90 1.82 -9.63
CA LEU A 91 -14.04 3.06 -10.36
C LEU A 91 -14.68 4.11 -9.45
N LEU A 92 -14.09 5.30 -9.42
CA LEU A 92 -14.69 6.44 -8.75
C LEU A 92 -15.44 7.29 -9.79
N ASN A 93 -16.73 7.47 -9.59
CA ASN A 93 -17.62 8.17 -10.57
C ASN A 93 -17.50 7.62 -12.01
N GLY A 94 -17.30 6.31 -12.16
CA GLY A 94 -17.16 5.64 -13.45
C GLY A 94 -15.78 5.77 -14.11
N GLN A 95 -14.80 6.33 -13.44
CA GLN A 95 -13.45 6.54 -13.94
C GLN A 95 -12.41 5.79 -13.09
N PHE A 96 -11.32 5.33 -13.70
CA PHE A 96 -10.17 4.81 -12.95
C PHE A 96 -9.52 5.93 -12.15
N ARG A 97 -9.12 5.61 -10.91
CA ARG A 97 -8.36 6.54 -10.07
C ARG A 97 -6.99 6.80 -10.68
N ARG A 98 -6.66 8.08 -10.80
CA ARG A 98 -5.31 8.54 -11.15
C ARG A 98 -4.46 8.78 -9.89
N SER A 99 -5.13 9.08 -8.80
CA SER A 99 -4.57 9.28 -7.46
C SER A 99 -5.63 8.97 -6.42
N TYR A 100 -5.24 8.81 -5.16
CA TYR A 100 -6.16 8.62 -4.04
C TYR A 100 -6.35 9.94 -3.30
N VAL A 101 -7.55 10.49 -3.29
CA VAL A 101 -7.83 11.84 -2.77
C VAL A 101 -8.65 11.76 -1.50
N LEU A 102 -8.04 12.01 -0.33
CA LEU A 102 -8.69 11.82 0.97
C LEU A 102 -9.95 12.66 1.18
N TRP A 103 -9.98 13.90 0.69
CA TRP A 103 -11.19 14.75 0.81
C TRP A 103 -12.31 14.38 -0.17
N GLN A 104 -12.08 13.42 -1.06
CA GLN A 104 -13.07 12.87 -1.98
C GLN A 104 -13.54 11.48 -1.52
N GLU A 105 -12.63 10.64 -1.05
CA GLU A 105 -12.88 9.25 -0.68
C GLU A 105 -13.32 9.08 0.79
N TYR A 106 -12.80 9.91 1.68
CA TYR A 106 -13.06 9.88 3.14
C TYR A 106 -12.71 8.56 3.85
N ILE A 107 -11.99 7.68 3.20
CA ILE A 107 -11.57 6.37 3.73
C ILE A 107 -10.04 6.33 3.73
N SER A 108 -9.44 6.10 4.89
CA SER A 108 -8.00 5.89 5.02
C SER A 108 -7.60 4.51 4.51
N PRO A 109 -6.37 4.35 3.98
CA PRO A 109 -5.82 3.02 3.76
C PRO A 109 -5.84 2.16 5.02
N LEU A 110 -6.00 0.87 4.88
CA LEU A 110 -5.82 -0.06 5.99
C LEU A 110 -4.35 -0.24 6.33
N ILE A 111 -3.51 -0.33 5.32
CA ILE A 111 -2.06 -0.44 5.44
C ILE A 111 -1.38 0.35 4.34
N ALA A 112 -0.26 1.00 4.69
CA ALA A 112 0.68 1.64 3.77
C ALA A 112 2.09 1.13 4.05
N LEU A 113 2.85 0.81 3.01
CA LEU A 113 4.21 0.28 3.08
C LEU A 113 5.16 1.16 2.29
N GLU A 114 6.31 1.47 2.89
CA GLU A 114 7.43 2.17 2.29
C GLU A 114 8.65 1.23 2.18
N PHE A 115 9.30 1.21 1.03
CA PHE A 115 10.50 0.41 0.79
C PHE A 115 11.71 1.34 0.75
N VAL A 116 12.41 1.39 1.87
CA VAL A 116 13.54 2.31 2.06
C VAL A 116 14.68 2.01 1.10
N SER A 117 15.04 2.98 0.29
CA SER A 117 16.20 2.90 -0.61
C SER A 117 17.45 3.59 -0.07
N GLY A 118 17.29 4.43 0.97
CA GLY A 118 18.34 5.19 1.63
C GLY A 118 18.66 4.68 3.04
N ASN A 119 18.72 5.59 3.99
CA ASN A 119 18.98 5.28 5.40
C ASN A 119 17.70 5.20 6.27
N GLY A 120 16.54 5.38 5.66
CA GLY A 120 15.24 5.30 6.36
C GLY A 120 14.90 6.51 7.23
N ALA A 121 15.65 7.60 7.10
CA ALA A 121 15.40 8.81 7.88
C ALA A 121 14.13 9.53 7.41
N GLU A 122 13.85 9.52 6.11
CA GLU A 122 12.67 10.13 5.51
C GLU A 122 11.38 9.47 6.01
N GLU A 123 11.35 8.14 5.99
CA GLU A 123 10.18 7.32 6.37
C GLU A 123 9.88 7.40 7.89
N ARG A 124 10.87 7.81 8.69
CA ARG A 124 10.77 7.98 10.16
C ARG A 124 10.71 9.44 10.61
N ASP A 125 10.70 10.38 9.66
CA ASP A 125 10.63 11.81 9.98
C ASP A 125 9.28 12.18 10.59
N LYS A 126 9.33 12.68 11.83
CA LYS A 126 8.18 13.12 12.62
C LYS A 126 7.98 14.64 12.62
N THR A 127 8.67 15.35 11.72
CA THR A 127 8.52 16.82 11.60
C THR A 127 7.08 17.17 11.24
N PRO A 128 6.36 17.96 12.07
CA PRO A 128 4.97 18.30 11.81
C PRO A 128 4.77 18.93 10.42
N TRP A 129 3.76 18.46 9.69
CA TRP A 129 3.35 18.91 8.35
C TRP A 129 4.34 18.67 7.21
N GLN A 130 5.47 18.01 7.47
CA GLN A 130 6.56 17.77 6.51
C GLN A 130 7.05 16.33 6.48
N GLY A 131 7.26 15.72 7.66
CA GLY A 131 7.81 14.39 7.77
C GLY A 131 6.80 13.29 7.44
N LYS A 132 7.22 12.30 6.66
CA LYS A 132 6.38 11.16 6.22
C LYS A 132 5.70 10.47 7.38
N PHE A 133 6.45 10.13 8.46
CA PHE A 133 5.88 9.47 9.62
C PHE A 133 4.75 10.28 10.25
N TRP A 134 4.97 11.60 10.41
CA TRP A 134 3.95 12.49 10.97
C TRP A 134 2.71 12.57 10.08
N ILE A 135 2.92 12.67 8.76
CA ILE A 135 1.82 12.74 7.78
C ILE A 135 0.99 11.46 7.82
N TYR A 136 1.63 10.28 7.83
CA TYR A 136 0.91 9.02 7.96
C TYR A 136 0.18 8.90 9.31
N GLU A 137 0.84 9.26 10.42
CA GLU A 137 0.24 9.14 11.75
C GLU A 137 -0.92 10.11 11.97
N GLN A 138 -0.75 11.38 11.57
CA GLN A 138 -1.67 12.45 11.99
C GLN A 138 -2.71 12.79 10.92
N VAL A 139 -2.45 12.48 9.65
CA VAL A 139 -3.29 12.94 8.54
C VAL A 139 -3.89 11.80 7.74
N ILE A 140 -3.08 10.98 7.08
CA ILE A 140 -3.57 9.88 6.23
C ILE A 140 -4.17 8.76 7.09
N LYS A 141 -3.52 8.46 8.22
CA LYS A 141 -3.97 7.51 9.24
C LYS A 141 -4.25 6.10 8.75
N PRO A 142 -3.35 5.47 7.97
CA PRO A 142 -3.48 4.04 7.77
C PRO A 142 -3.45 3.33 9.11
N ALA A 143 -4.29 2.30 9.28
CA ALA A 143 -4.31 1.52 10.51
C ALA A 143 -2.97 0.83 10.79
N PHE A 144 -2.24 0.49 9.71
CA PHE A 144 -0.88 -0.04 9.78
C PHE A 144 0.04 0.74 8.85
N TYR A 145 1.22 1.11 9.36
CA TYR A 145 2.28 1.73 8.58
C TYR A 145 3.54 0.85 8.67
N GLY A 146 4.07 0.45 7.52
CA GLY A 146 5.24 -0.43 7.45
C GLY A 146 6.42 0.25 6.76
N ILE A 147 7.61 0.11 7.34
CA ILE A 147 8.88 0.57 6.79
C ILE A 147 9.76 -0.65 6.56
N TYR A 148 10.03 -0.97 5.30
CA TYR A 148 10.91 -2.07 4.92
C TYR A 148 12.25 -1.54 4.43
N GLU A 149 13.33 -1.82 5.18
CA GLU A 149 14.69 -1.51 4.78
C GLU A 149 15.29 -2.67 3.97
N VAL A 150 15.24 -2.54 2.66
CA VAL A 150 15.67 -3.57 1.71
C VAL A 150 17.12 -4.01 1.96
N THR A 151 18.03 -3.07 2.11
CA THR A 151 19.47 -3.35 2.29
C THR A 151 19.81 -4.02 3.62
N LYS A 152 18.98 -3.84 4.64
CA LYS A 152 19.17 -4.42 5.97
C LYS A 152 18.33 -5.67 6.19
N ALA A 153 17.45 -6.00 5.24
CA ALA A 153 16.44 -7.05 5.41
C ALA A 153 15.69 -6.91 6.73
N SER A 154 15.26 -5.69 7.06
CA SER A 154 14.54 -5.40 8.30
C SER A 154 13.22 -4.70 8.01
N ILE A 155 12.23 -4.97 8.84
CA ILE A 155 10.90 -4.37 8.74
C ILE A 155 10.47 -3.85 10.10
N GLU A 156 9.86 -2.68 10.11
CA GLU A 156 9.12 -2.11 11.22
C GLU A 156 7.66 -1.96 10.80
N ILE A 157 6.74 -2.45 11.62
CA ILE A 157 5.31 -2.25 11.43
C ILE A 157 4.78 -1.47 12.62
N TYR A 158 4.04 -0.43 12.35
CA TYR A 158 3.36 0.39 13.34
C TYR A 158 1.85 0.21 13.20
N GLU A 159 1.17 0.08 14.33
CA GLU A 159 -0.30 0.06 14.41
C GLU A 159 -0.80 1.37 15.00
N LEU A 160 -1.83 1.96 14.40
CA LEU A 160 -2.42 3.20 14.88
C LEU A 160 -3.38 2.92 16.03
N ILE A 161 -2.95 3.19 17.26
CA ILE A 161 -3.71 2.96 18.49
C ILE A 161 -3.93 4.29 19.20
N GLY A 162 -5.20 4.67 19.38
CA GLY A 162 -5.53 5.91 20.07
C GLY A 162 -5.06 7.19 19.36
N GLY A 163 -4.74 7.12 18.07
CA GLY A 163 -4.27 8.25 17.26
C GLY A 163 -2.76 8.40 17.18
N GLU A 164 -2.00 7.46 17.75
CA GLU A 164 -0.53 7.41 17.72
C GLU A 164 -0.04 6.05 17.21
N TYR A 165 1.07 6.03 16.48
CA TYR A 165 1.69 4.81 16.02
C TYR A 165 2.49 4.13 17.13
N GLN A 166 2.13 2.88 17.41
CA GLN A 166 2.86 2.00 18.30
C GLN A 166 3.53 0.91 17.48
N LEU A 167 4.81 0.66 17.77
CA LEU A 167 5.56 -0.40 17.11
C LEU A 167 4.92 -1.77 17.43
N LEU A 168 4.48 -2.46 16.38
CA LEU A 168 3.89 -3.79 16.49
C LEU A 168 5.00 -4.82 16.68
N PRO A 169 4.97 -5.65 17.72
CA PRO A 169 5.94 -6.71 17.88
C PRO A 169 5.69 -7.84 16.88
N ALA A 170 6.77 -8.43 16.36
CA ALA A 170 6.66 -9.65 15.59
C ALA A 170 6.18 -10.82 16.49
N ASN A 171 5.43 -11.75 15.90
CA ASN A 171 5.04 -12.99 16.57
C ASN A 171 6.24 -13.99 16.65
N GLU A 172 6.01 -15.18 17.20
CA GLU A 172 7.03 -16.22 17.36
C GLU A 172 7.63 -16.72 16.03
N ARG A 173 6.95 -16.48 14.90
CA ARG A 173 7.44 -16.79 13.55
C ARG A 173 8.26 -15.66 12.93
N GLY A 174 8.39 -14.52 13.60
CA GLY A 174 9.00 -13.32 13.06
C GLY A 174 8.08 -12.55 12.10
N HIS A 175 6.78 -12.85 12.10
CA HIS A 175 5.79 -12.18 11.27
C HIS A 175 4.98 -11.16 12.07
N TYR A 176 4.44 -10.18 11.38
CA TYR A 176 3.62 -9.10 11.91
C TYR A 176 2.15 -9.35 11.55
N PRO A 177 1.29 -9.71 12.52
CA PRO A 177 -0.13 -9.94 12.25
C PRO A 177 -0.84 -8.67 11.79
N ILE A 178 -1.64 -8.79 10.74
CA ILE A 178 -2.56 -7.75 10.25
C ILE A 178 -4.00 -8.31 10.34
N PRO A 179 -4.58 -8.34 11.55
CA PRO A 179 -5.83 -9.05 11.80
C PRO A 179 -7.00 -8.61 10.91
N PRO A 180 -7.15 -7.30 10.58
CA PRO A 180 -8.22 -6.89 9.68
C PRO A 180 -8.10 -7.46 8.26
N MET A 181 -6.91 -7.86 7.82
CA MET A 181 -6.69 -8.54 6.54
C MET A 181 -6.74 -10.07 6.67
N GLY A 182 -6.63 -10.61 7.89
CA GLY A 182 -6.56 -12.05 8.15
C GLY A 182 -5.27 -12.69 7.68
N VAL A 183 -4.17 -11.92 7.68
CA VAL A 183 -2.84 -12.34 7.21
C VAL A 183 -1.76 -11.85 8.15
N GLU A 184 -0.54 -12.34 7.94
CA GLU A 184 0.69 -11.86 8.56
C GLU A 184 1.63 -11.35 7.46
N LEU A 185 2.42 -10.31 7.77
CA LEU A 185 3.48 -9.79 6.92
C LEU A 185 4.84 -10.15 7.53
N GLY A 186 5.81 -10.54 6.70
CA GLY A 186 7.15 -10.86 7.18
C GLY A 186 8.18 -10.96 6.06
N LEU A 187 9.39 -11.34 6.40
CA LEU A 187 10.49 -11.51 5.46
C LEU A 187 10.60 -12.96 5.01
N TRP A 188 10.85 -13.13 3.72
CA TRP A 188 11.11 -14.41 3.08
C TRP A 188 12.38 -14.32 2.24
N GLN A 189 13.38 -15.16 2.50
CA GLN A 189 14.55 -15.27 1.64
C GLN A 189 14.24 -16.24 0.52
N GLY A 190 14.40 -15.79 -0.72
CA GLY A 190 14.18 -16.64 -1.87
C GLY A 190 14.33 -15.90 -3.21
N GLU A 191 14.19 -16.67 -4.28
CA GLU A 191 14.30 -16.15 -5.64
C GLU A 191 12.94 -15.69 -6.17
N TYR A 192 12.89 -14.45 -6.64
CA TYR A 192 11.78 -13.89 -7.38
C TYR A 192 12.32 -13.00 -8.49
N GLN A 193 11.81 -13.18 -9.73
CA GLN A 193 12.27 -12.47 -10.92
C GLN A 193 13.80 -12.48 -11.08
N ASN A 194 14.43 -13.65 -10.94
CA ASN A 194 15.88 -13.87 -11.03
C ASN A 194 16.72 -13.13 -9.95
N MET A 195 16.10 -12.70 -8.87
CA MET A 195 16.79 -12.05 -7.74
C MET A 195 16.58 -12.87 -6.47
N ASP A 196 17.67 -13.42 -5.93
CA ASP A 196 17.65 -14.08 -4.60
C ASP A 196 17.90 -13.04 -3.51
N LEU A 197 16.81 -12.53 -2.94
CA LEU A 197 16.81 -11.42 -2.00
C LEU A 197 15.86 -11.71 -0.83
N PRO A 198 15.98 -10.98 0.30
CA PRO A 198 14.92 -10.90 1.26
C PRO A 198 13.73 -10.12 0.65
N TRP A 199 12.57 -10.73 0.66
CA TRP A 199 11.33 -10.16 0.16
C TRP A 199 10.31 -10.02 1.26
N LEU A 200 9.49 -8.97 1.25
CA LEU A 200 8.26 -8.94 2.01
C LEU A 200 7.25 -9.90 1.38
N ARG A 201 6.65 -10.75 2.20
CA ARG A 201 5.64 -11.71 1.79
C ARG A 201 4.49 -11.72 2.79
N TRP A 202 3.37 -12.24 2.31
CA TRP A 202 2.20 -12.51 3.12
C TRP A 202 2.13 -13.97 3.53
N TRP A 203 1.68 -14.23 4.74
CA TRP A 203 1.34 -15.56 5.26
C TRP A 203 -0.11 -15.56 5.74
N ASP A 204 -0.75 -16.75 5.75
CA ASP A 204 -1.98 -16.90 6.50
C ASP A 204 -1.71 -16.92 8.02
N LEU A 205 -2.78 -16.86 8.83
CA LEU A 205 -2.65 -16.86 10.29
C LEU A 205 -2.10 -18.19 10.87
N GLN A 206 -1.98 -19.23 10.06
CA GLN A 206 -1.38 -20.52 10.41
C GLN A 206 0.13 -20.54 10.06
N GLY A 207 0.64 -19.50 9.42
CA GLY A 207 2.05 -19.38 9.02
C GLY A 207 2.36 -20.06 7.69
N ASN A 208 1.36 -20.34 6.84
CA ASN A 208 1.59 -20.80 5.48
C ASN A 208 1.80 -19.59 4.56
N LEU A 209 2.84 -19.67 3.73
CA LEU A 209 3.15 -18.62 2.75
C LEU A 209 2.00 -18.49 1.74
N LEU A 210 1.55 -17.26 1.51
CA LEU A 210 0.61 -16.97 0.42
C LEU A 210 1.38 -16.97 -0.91
N LEU A 211 1.06 -17.95 -1.73
CA LEU A 211 1.76 -18.19 -2.99
C LEU A 211 1.27 -17.25 -4.09
N THR A 212 2.18 -16.85 -4.99
CA THR A 212 1.86 -16.18 -6.26
C THR A 212 1.09 -17.13 -7.20
N GLY A 213 0.59 -16.60 -8.33
CA GLY A 213 -0.06 -17.43 -9.36
C GLY A 213 0.86 -18.52 -9.90
N GLU A 214 2.10 -18.17 -10.21
CA GLU A 214 3.13 -19.06 -10.72
C GLU A 214 3.50 -20.14 -9.68
N GLU A 215 3.75 -19.78 -8.43
CA GLU A 215 4.08 -20.72 -7.35
C GLU A 215 2.94 -21.74 -7.13
N ARG A 216 1.66 -21.29 -7.22
CA ARG A 216 0.51 -22.19 -7.15
C ARG A 216 0.45 -23.15 -8.34
N ALA A 217 0.68 -22.64 -9.55
CA ALA A 217 0.72 -23.46 -10.77
C ALA A 217 1.83 -24.52 -10.69
N ASN A 218 3.03 -24.13 -10.29
CA ASN A 218 4.17 -25.01 -10.10
C ASN A 218 3.88 -26.10 -9.04
N ARG A 219 3.25 -25.74 -7.93
CA ARG A 219 2.85 -26.68 -6.89
C ARG A 219 1.83 -27.69 -7.40
N LEU A 220 0.82 -27.23 -8.15
CA LEU A 220 -0.19 -28.11 -8.74
C LEU A 220 0.43 -29.04 -9.80
N ALA A 221 1.31 -28.52 -10.65
CA ALA A 221 2.03 -29.31 -11.63
C ALA A 221 2.88 -30.42 -10.98
N ALA A 222 3.57 -30.10 -9.88
CA ALA A 222 4.32 -31.10 -9.13
C ALA A 222 3.40 -32.18 -8.53
N GLN A 223 2.23 -31.82 -8.02
CA GLN A 223 1.25 -32.77 -7.53
C GLN A 223 0.71 -33.69 -8.63
N LEU A 224 0.39 -33.13 -9.81
CA LEU A 224 -0.05 -33.92 -10.97
C LEU A 224 1.01 -34.95 -11.40
N ARG A 225 2.28 -34.54 -11.48
CA ARG A 225 3.39 -35.45 -11.82
C ARG A 225 3.52 -36.60 -10.80
N THR A 226 3.29 -36.35 -9.51
CA THR A 226 3.31 -37.43 -8.51
C THR A 226 2.16 -38.45 -8.71
N LEU A 227 1.10 -38.03 -9.40
CA LEU A 227 -0.03 -38.92 -9.78
C LEU A 227 0.14 -39.55 -11.17
N GLY A 228 1.29 -39.33 -11.84
CA GLY A 228 1.59 -39.83 -13.18
C GLY A 228 0.87 -39.06 -14.30
N ILE A 229 0.41 -37.83 -14.02
CA ILE A 229 -0.23 -36.94 -14.99
C ILE A 229 0.73 -35.83 -15.36
N GLU A 230 1.11 -35.72 -16.65
CA GLU A 230 1.89 -34.56 -17.13
C GLU A 230 0.96 -33.36 -17.32
N PRO A 231 1.24 -32.23 -16.66
CA PRO A 231 0.47 -30.99 -16.86
C PRO A 231 0.76 -30.39 -18.23
N GLU A 232 -0.27 -29.89 -18.91
CA GLU A 232 -0.09 -29.06 -20.09
C GLU A 232 0.62 -27.75 -19.74
N ALA A 233 1.52 -27.27 -20.61
CA ALA A 233 2.31 -26.04 -20.40
C ALA A 233 1.48 -24.79 -20.66
#